data_4800da530481bf6012f4823ddd101e3a
#
_entry.id   4800da530481bf6012f4823ddd101e3a
#
_cell.length_a   1.000
_cell.length_b   1.000
_cell.length_c   1.000
_cell.angle_alpha   90.00
_cell.angle_beta   90.00
_cell.angle_gamma   90.00
#
_symmetry.space_group_name_H-M   'P 1'
#
loop_
_entity.id
_entity.type
_entity.pdbx_description
1 polymer ?
#
loop_
_entity_poly.entity_id
_entity_poly.type
_entity_poly.pdbx_seq_one_letter_code
_entity_poly.pdbx_strand_id
1 'polypeptide(L)'
;MNNMIKVLLVVFISFLSSPSWSETVEDLVERNGLYYKKFTDVLFTGKISGFEKGKMKNGQLVGLWELYYENGQLRGKGTFKDGKLDGLWEDYWSNGNVMGKTIFTDGVEQGLDEQFHQNGQLSVKTTYKDGNYDGLVESYNTDGFIEFTKTFKDGKEDGLWVYFNEDGSIERTETWVNGVKQ
;
A
#
# COMPACT_ATOMS: atom_id res chain seq x y z
N MET A 1 -20.36 49.68 58.93
CA MET A 1 -20.88 48.36 58.44
C MET A 1 -20.57 48.25 56.95
N ASN A 2 -19.49 47.54 56.62
CA ASN A 2 -19.01 47.41 55.24
C ASN A 2 -19.60 46.15 54.62
N ASN A 3 -20.48 46.33 53.63
CA ASN A 3 -20.94 45.24 52.78
C ASN A 3 -19.91 45.00 51.65
N MET A 4 -19.08 43.98 51.86
CA MET A 4 -18.27 43.43 50.76
C MET A 4 -19.14 42.58 49.84
N ILE A 5 -19.42 43.10 48.64
CA ILE A 5 -20.02 42.34 47.55
C ILE A 5 -18.95 41.38 47.01
N LYS A 6 -19.10 40.07 47.26
CA LYS A 6 -18.31 39.03 46.60
C LYS A 6 -18.77 38.88 45.16
N VAL A 7 -18.02 39.36 44.21
CA VAL A 7 -18.18 39.07 42.79
C VAL A 7 -17.72 37.66 42.54
N LEU A 8 -18.67 36.76 42.32
CA LEU A 8 -18.38 35.39 41.91
C LEU A 8 -18.02 35.40 40.40
N LEU A 9 -16.74 35.29 40.08
CA LEU A 9 -16.27 35.16 38.69
C LEU A 9 -16.58 33.75 38.22
N VAL A 10 -17.71 33.54 37.53
CA VAL A 10 -18.01 32.30 36.84
C VAL A 10 -17.19 32.26 35.57
N VAL A 11 -16.06 31.54 35.59
CA VAL A 11 -15.30 31.24 34.39
C VAL A 11 -16.10 30.19 33.60
N PHE A 12 -16.80 30.63 32.56
CA PHE A 12 -17.34 29.77 31.55
C PHE A 12 -16.17 29.22 30.74
N ILE A 13 -15.69 28.01 31.08
CA ILE A 13 -14.86 27.22 30.18
C ILE A 13 -15.81 26.70 29.09
N SER A 14 -16.01 27.47 28.05
CA SER A 14 -16.57 26.96 26.81
C SER A 14 -15.60 25.91 26.28
N PHE A 15 -15.94 24.64 26.43
CA PHE A 15 -15.41 23.59 25.58
C PHE A 15 -15.87 23.93 24.16
N LEU A 16 -15.16 24.78 23.48
CA LEU A 16 -15.19 24.84 22.03
C LEU A 16 -14.67 23.48 21.56
N SER A 17 -15.60 22.57 21.29
CA SER A 17 -15.33 21.45 20.42
C SER A 17 -14.85 22.08 19.11
N SER A 18 -13.55 22.15 18.93
CA SER A 18 -12.97 22.53 17.65
C SER A 18 -13.65 21.62 16.62
N PRO A 19 -14.27 22.15 15.55
CA PRO A 19 -14.72 21.33 14.47
C PRO A 19 -13.50 20.48 14.09
N SER A 20 -13.66 19.17 14.05
CA SER A 20 -12.60 18.25 13.62
C SER A 20 -12.44 18.43 12.11
N TRP A 21 -11.73 19.47 11.71
CA TRP A 21 -11.25 19.63 10.35
C TRP A 21 -10.30 18.46 10.15
N SER A 22 -10.70 17.53 9.30
CA SER A 22 -9.78 16.49 8.86
C SER A 22 -8.75 17.17 7.97
N GLU A 23 -7.48 17.02 8.30
CA GLU A 23 -6.38 17.54 7.49
C GLU A 23 -6.20 16.62 6.26
N THR A 24 -5.65 17.17 5.18
CA THR A 24 -5.18 16.41 4.02
C THR A 24 -3.68 16.15 4.18
N VAL A 25 -3.11 15.21 3.41
CA VAL A 25 -1.66 15.02 3.40
C VAL A 25 -0.93 16.30 2.94
N GLU A 26 -1.56 17.08 2.06
CA GLU A 26 -1.03 18.34 1.56
C GLU A 26 -0.89 19.42 2.64
N ASP A 27 -1.61 19.32 3.75
CA ASP A 27 -1.50 20.24 4.89
C ASP A 27 -0.31 19.89 5.81
N LEU A 28 0.37 18.81 5.54
CA LEU A 28 1.50 18.31 6.30
C LEU A 28 2.83 18.50 5.55
N VAL A 29 3.94 18.28 6.25
CA VAL A 29 5.29 18.19 5.68
C VAL A 29 5.96 16.92 6.18
N GLU A 30 6.51 16.15 5.25
CA GLU A 30 7.30 14.96 5.58
C GLU A 30 8.77 15.34 5.80
N ARG A 31 9.35 14.80 6.88
CA ARG A 31 10.79 14.88 7.18
C ARG A 31 11.27 13.55 7.76
N ASN A 32 12.22 12.91 7.09
CA ASN A 32 12.80 11.63 7.54
C ASN A 32 11.75 10.52 7.81
N GLY A 33 10.74 10.41 6.94
CA GLY A 33 9.67 9.41 7.09
C GLY A 33 8.63 9.72 8.16
N LEU A 34 8.64 10.93 8.72
CA LEU A 34 7.65 11.38 9.70
C LEU A 34 6.91 12.63 9.21
N TYR A 35 5.60 12.68 9.46
CA TYR A 35 4.73 13.79 9.08
C TYR A 35 4.55 14.78 10.23
N TYR A 36 4.74 16.07 9.91
CA TYR A 36 4.62 17.21 10.83
C TYR A 36 3.53 18.15 10.34
N LYS A 37 2.94 18.90 11.26
CA LYS A 37 2.13 20.06 10.89
C LYS A 37 3.01 21.10 10.21
N LYS A 38 2.55 21.65 9.08
CA LYS A 38 3.29 22.70 8.35
C LYS A 38 3.71 23.82 9.27
N PHE A 39 4.90 24.35 9.02
CA PHE A 39 5.52 25.48 9.76
C PHE A 39 5.79 25.19 11.24
N THR A 40 5.79 23.93 11.66
CA THR A 40 6.08 23.52 13.04
C THR A 40 7.00 22.30 13.09
N ASP A 41 7.49 21.97 14.31
CA ASP A 41 8.18 20.71 14.60
C ASP A 41 7.27 19.74 15.38
N VAL A 42 5.94 19.94 15.29
CA VAL A 42 4.96 19.09 15.95
C VAL A 42 4.58 17.93 15.04
N LEU A 43 4.86 16.70 15.48
CA LEU A 43 4.43 15.47 14.82
C LEU A 43 2.91 15.42 14.72
N PHE A 44 2.41 15.11 13.53
CA PHE A 44 0.97 15.03 13.32
C PHE A 44 0.39 13.76 13.94
N THR A 45 -0.74 13.91 14.60
CA THR A 45 -1.59 12.82 15.08
C THR A 45 -3.03 13.20 14.77
N GLY A 46 -3.71 12.41 13.94
CA GLY A 46 -5.07 12.72 13.53
C GLY A 46 -5.57 11.85 12.38
N LYS A 47 -6.73 12.23 11.85
CA LYS A 47 -7.31 11.65 10.64
C LYS A 47 -6.89 12.46 9.42
N ILE A 48 -6.64 11.78 8.34
CA ILE A 48 -6.40 12.34 7.01
C ILE A 48 -7.63 12.07 6.14
N SER A 49 -7.98 13.03 5.30
CA SER A 49 -9.08 12.98 4.34
C SER A 49 -8.66 13.52 2.97
N GLY A 50 -9.54 13.43 1.99
CA GLY A 50 -9.25 13.83 0.60
C GLY A 50 -9.07 12.61 -0.28
N PHE A 51 -8.13 12.68 -1.22
CA PHE A 51 -7.77 11.56 -2.08
C PHE A 51 -7.01 10.45 -1.34
N GLU A 52 -6.47 10.76 -0.19
CA GLU A 52 -5.88 9.82 0.74
C GLU A 52 -6.64 9.87 2.06
N LYS A 53 -7.03 8.70 2.58
CA LYS A 53 -7.78 8.59 3.82
C LYS A 53 -7.15 7.58 4.75
N GLY A 54 -6.97 7.98 6.00
CA GLY A 54 -6.36 7.11 6.98
C GLY A 54 -6.18 7.80 8.33
N LYS A 55 -5.26 7.26 9.11
CA LYS A 55 -4.88 7.82 10.41
C LYS A 55 -3.37 7.91 10.52
N MET A 56 -2.92 8.95 11.19
CA MET A 56 -1.52 9.09 11.61
C MET A 56 -1.44 9.16 13.13
N LYS A 57 -0.36 8.63 13.68
CA LYS A 57 -0.02 8.72 15.09
C LYS A 57 1.47 9.05 15.21
N ASN A 58 1.78 10.15 15.90
CA ASN A 58 3.16 10.64 16.07
C ASN A 58 3.92 10.72 14.72
N GLY A 59 3.26 11.26 13.69
CA GLY A 59 3.83 11.42 12.35
C GLY A 59 3.92 10.14 11.51
N GLN A 60 3.44 9.01 11.98
CA GLN A 60 3.47 7.74 11.26
C GLN A 60 2.08 7.30 10.82
N LEU A 61 1.98 6.70 9.63
CA LEU A 61 0.76 6.09 9.12
C LEU A 61 0.41 4.87 9.99
N VAL A 62 -0.86 4.72 10.37
CA VAL A 62 -1.35 3.59 11.18
C VAL A 62 -2.75 3.16 10.75
N GLY A 63 -2.99 1.84 10.83
CA GLY A 63 -4.29 1.24 10.48
C GLY A 63 -4.59 1.27 8.99
N LEU A 64 -5.87 1.15 8.64
CA LEU A 64 -6.31 1.14 7.25
C LEU A 64 -6.07 2.50 6.58
N TRP A 65 -5.47 2.44 5.39
CA TRP A 65 -5.32 3.55 4.46
C TRP A 65 -5.98 3.21 3.15
N GLU A 66 -6.63 4.22 2.56
CA GLU A 66 -7.32 4.17 1.29
C GLU A 66 -6.86 5.33 0.41
N LEU A 67 -6.51 5.03 -0.82
CA LEU A 67 -6.11 5.97 -1.84
C LEU A 67 -7.18 6.03 -2.93
N TYR A 68 -7.46 7.20 -3.45
CA TYR A 68 -8.51 7.41 -4.43
C TYR A 68 -7.98 8.10 -5.69
N TYR A 69 -8.53 7.76 -6.82
CA TYR A 69 -8.37 8.51 -8.07
C TYR A 69 -9.17 9.83 -8.02
N GLU A 70 -8.84 10.76 -8.92
CA GLU A 70 -9.59 12.03 -9.07
C GLU A 70 -11.08 11.81 -9.39
N ASN A 71 -11.42 10.71 -10.06
CA ASN A 71 -12.81 10.33 -10.35
C ASN A 71 -13.54 9.75 -9.12
N GLY A 72 -12.90 9.69 -7.95
CA GLY A 72 -13.45 9.19 -6.71
C GLY A 72 -13.44 7.67 -6.54
N GLN A 73 -12.95 6.90 -7.52
CA GLN A 73 -12.79 5.46 -7.40
C GLN A 73 -11.59 5.10 -6.54
N LEU A 74 -11.67 3.98 -5.83
CA LEU A 74 -10.58 3.45 -5.04
C LEU A 74 -9.39 3.10 -5.96
N ARG A 75 -8.20 3.60 -5.62
CA ARG A 75 -6.93 3.33 -6.31
C ARG A 75 -6.11 2.29 -5.58
N GLY A 76 -6.16 2.30 -4.24
CA GLY A 76 -5.42 1.34 -3.43
C GLY A 76 -5.90 1.35 -1.99
N LYS A 77 -5.68 0.26 -1.28
CA LYS A 77 -5.93 0.16 0.16
C LYS A 77 -5.02 -0.86 0.81
N GLY A 78 -4.72 -0.64 2.07
CA GLY A 78 -3.97 -1.59 2.89
C GLY A 78 -3.75 -1.07 4.30
N THR A 79 -3.06 -1.84 5.10
CA THR A 79 -2.84 -1.54 6.51
C THR A 79 -1.40 -1.10 6.75
N PHE A 80 -1.25 -0.03 7.54
CA PHE A 80 0.04 0.44 8.02
C PHE A 80 0.19 0.16 9.52
N LYS A 81 1.39 -0.24 9.89
CA LYS A 81 1.84 -0.39 11.27
C LYS A 81 3.17 0.33 11.42
N ASP A 82 3.21 1.28 12.37
CA ASP A 82 4.41 2.07 12.65
C ASP A 82 5.06 2.71 11.40
N GLY A 83 4.21 3.22 10.48
CA GLY A 83 4.62 3.87 9.25
C GLY A 83 4.95 2.95 8.08
N LYS A 84 4.85 1.63 8.24
CA LYS A 84 5.17 0.63 7.22
C LYS A 84 3.93 -0.17 6.83
N LEU A 85 3.85 -0.59 5.57
CA LEU A 85 2.83 -1.55 5.13
C LEU A 85 2.98 -2.88 5.89
N ASP A 86 1.87 -3.39 6.42
CA ASP A 86 1.82 -4.65 7.17
C ASP A 86 0.48 -5.34 6.89
N GLY A 87 0.52 -6.44 6.15
CA GLY A 87 -0.64 -7.16 5.65
C GLY A 87 -0.86 -7.01 4.15
N LEU A 88 -2.08 -7.28 3.71
CA LEU A 88 -2.46 -7.20 2.30
C LEU A 88 -2.56 -5.73 1.85
N TRP A 89 -1.91 -5.42 0.74
CA TRP A 89 -2.12 -4.24 -0.07
C TRP A 89 -2.87 -4.62 -1.34
N GLU A 90 -3.93 -3.88 -1.70
CA GLU A 90 -4.68 -4.06 -2.93
C GLU A 90 -4.66 -2.76 -3.74
N ASP A 91 -4.26 -2.85 -5.01
CA ASP A 91 -4.37 -1.78 -5.99
C ASP A 91 -5.51 -2.04 -6.97
N TYR A 92 -6.07 -0.96 -7.51
CA TYR A 92 -7.22 -1.01 -8.41
C TYR A 92 -6.98 -0.16 -9.65
N TRP A 93 -7.41 -0.65 -10.79
CA TRP A 93 -7.51 0.12 -12.00
C TRP A 93 -8.58 1.23 -11.89
N SER A 94 -8.45 2.27 -12.73
CA SER A 94 -9.43 3.37 -12.77
C SER A 94 -10.84 2.94 -13.25
N ASN A 95 -11.01 1.71 -13.72
CA ASN A 95 -12.31 1.09 -14.02
C ASN A 95 -12.88 0.33 -12.81
N GLY A 96 -12.18 0.27 -11.67
CA GLY A 96 -12.57 -0.39 -10.44
C GLY A 96 -12.15 -1.86 -10.31
N ASN A 97 -11.61 -2.47 -11.37
CA ASN A 97 -11.08 -3.83 -11.29
C ASN A 97 -9.78 -3.85 -10.46
N VAL A 98 -9.53 -4.97 -9.80
CA VAL A 98 -8.26 -5.18 -9.08
C VAL A 98 -7.11 -5.13 -10.08
N MET A 99 -6.07 -4.38 -9.75
CA MET A 99 -4.81 -4.28 -10.50
C MET A 99 -3.75 -5.19 -9.90
N GLY A 100 -3.68 -5.26 -8.57
CA GLY A 100 -2.69 -6.08 -7.87
C GLY A 100 -3.06 -6.37 -6.43
N LYS A 101 -2.47 -7.44 -5.90
CA LYS A 101 -2.54 -7.86 -4.50
C LYS A 101 -1.16 -8.30 -4.04
N THR A 102 -0.60 -7.60 -3.09
CA THR A 102 0.73 -7.86 -2.54
C THR A 102 0.66 -7.98 -1.03
N ILE A 103 1.33 -8.94 -0.44
CA ILE A 103 1.42 -9.09 1.02
C ILE A 103 2.72 -8.45 1.50
N PHE A 104 2.63 -7.65 2.55
CA PHE A 104 3.76 -6.99 3.20
C PHE A 104 3.91 -7.42 4.65
N THR A 105 5.15 -7.47 5.11
CA THR A 105 5.50 -7.59 6.53
C THR A 105 6.57 -6.56 6.85
N ASP A 106 6.29 -5.65 7.79
CA ASP A 106 7.18 -4.54 8.16
C ASP A 106 7.68 -3.71 6.94
N GLY A 107 6.85 -3.56 5.90
CA GLY A 107 7.15 -2.81 4.67
C GLY A 107 7.93 -3.59 3.62
N VAL A 108 8.15 -4.89 3.83
CA VAL A 108 8.85 -5.78 2.89
C VAL A 108 7.85 -6.76 2.28
N GLU A 109 7.91 -6.95 0.97
CA GLU A 109 7.08 -7.92 0.24
C GLU A 109 7.35 -9.34 0.72
N GLN A 110 6.26 -10.07 1.05
CA GLN A 110 6.31 -11.42 1.56
C GLN A 110 5.15 -12.26 1.03
N GLY A 111 5.42 -13.51 0.60
CA GLY A 111 4.38 -14.41 0.17
C GLY A 111 3.85 -14.11 -1.23
N LEU A 112 2.58 -14.40 -1.45
CA LEU A 112 1.94 -14.32 -2.76
C LEU A 112 1.75 -12.88 -3.21
N ASP A 113 2.11 -12.61 -4.48
CA ASP A 113 1.77 -11.42 -5.24
C ASP A 113 1.00 -11.83 -6.51
N GLU A 114 -0.10 -11.14 -6.76
CA GLU A 114 -0.96 -11.34 -7.92
C GLU A 114 -1.21 -10.01 -8.62
N GLN A 115 -0.95 -9.96 -9.92
CA GLN A 115 -1.24 -8.81 -10.76
C GLN A 115 -2.31 -9.18 -11.79
N PHE A 116 -3.17 -8.24 -12.14
CA PHE A 116 -4.31 -8.46 -13.02
C PHE A 116 -4.35 -7.47 -14.16
N HIS A 117 -4.74 -7.91 -15.32
CA HIS A 117 -5.07 -7.06 -16.46
C HIS A 117 -6.31 -6.19 -16.17
N GLN A 118 -6.50 -5.13 -16.95
CA GLN A 118 -7.68 -4.25 -16.80
C GLN A 118 -9.02 -4.96 -17.03
N ASN A 119 -9.02 -6.10 -17.73
CA ASN A 119 -10.21 -6.94 -17.90
C ASN A 119 -10.49 -7.86 -16.70
N GLY A 120 -9.62 -7.85 -15.67
CA GLY A 120 -9.73 -8.62 -14.45
C GLY A 120 -9.12 -10.02 -14.50
N GLN A 121 -8.55 -10.43 -15.63
CA GLN A 121 -7.82 -11.70 -15.73
C GLN A 121 -6.44 -11.58 -15.08
N LEU A 122 -5.97 -12.68 -14.50
CA LEU A 122 -4.62 -12.77 -13.92
C LEU A 122 -3.58 -12.46 -15.00
N SER A 123 -2.62 -11.60 -14.69
CA SER A 123 -1.51 -11.22 -15.55
C SER A 123 -0.21 -11.86 -15.08
N VAL A 124 0.09 -11.72 -13.79
CA VAL A 124 1.30 -12.29 -13.20
C VAL A 124 0.95 -12.86 -11.82
N LYS A 125 1.55 -14.00 -11.51
CA LYS A 125 1.53 -14.58 -10.17
C LYS A 125 2.94 -14.94 -9.76
N THR A 126 3.34 -14.52 -8.58
CA THR A 126 4.67 -14.77 -8.06
C THR A 126 4.67 -14.90 -6.54
N THR A 127 5.80 -15.29 -5.98
CA THR A 127 6.01 -15.35 -4.53
C THR A 127 7.26 -14.56 -4.17
N TYR A 128 7.11 -13.74 -3.13
CA TYR A 128 8.22 -12.99 -2.55
C TYR A 128 8.67 -13.60 -1.21
N LYS A 129 9.96 -13.51 -0.97
CA LYS A 129 10.58 -13.75 0.31
C LYS A 129 11.61 -12.68 0.58
N ASP A 130 11.44 -11.95 1.68
CA ASP A 130 12.32 -10.86 2.08
C ASP A 130 12.56 -9.81 0.96
N GLY A 131 11.47 -9.48 0.20
CA GLY A 131 11.49 -8.53 -0.91
C GLY A 131 12.11 -9.04 -2.21
N ASN A 132 12.44 -10.33 -2.30
CA ASN A 132 13.00 -10.94 -3.51
C ASN A 132 12.05 -12.00 -4.06
N TYR A 133 12.09 -12.20 -5.38
CA TYR A 133 11.39 -13.35 -5.99
C TYR A 133 11.95 -14.66 -5.43
N ASP A 134 11.06 -15.52 -4.91
CA ASP A 134 11.43 -16.83 -4.38
C ASP A 134 10.32 -17.83 -4.70
N GLY A 135 10.51 -18.63 -5.75
CA GLY A 135 9.53 -19.58 -6.24
C GLY A 135 9.19 -19.39 -7.72
N LEU A 136 7.99 -19.84 -8.09
CA LEU A 136 7.48 -19.79 -9.45
C LEU A 136 6.90 -18.41 -9.76
N VAL A 137 7.25 -17.89 -10.94
CA VAL A 137 6.60 -16.74 -11.58
C VAL A 137 5.83 -17.29 -12.78
N GLU A 138 4.53 -16.99 -12.86
CA GLU A 138 3.65 -17.33 -13.95
C GLU A 138 3.17 -16.04 -14.62
N SER A 139 3.24 -15.96 -15.95
CA SER A 139 2.70 -14.84 -16.75
C SER A 139 1.61 -15.32 -17.66
N TYR A 140 0.56 -14.50 -17.78
CA TYR A 140 -0.62 -14.76 -18.58
C TYR A 140 -0.95 -13.55 -19.45
N ASN A 141 -1.38 -13.79 -20.66
CA ASN A 141 -1.86 -12.73 -21.56
C ASN A 141 -3.28 -12.28 -21.19
N THR A 142 -3.79 -11.28 -21.92
CA THR A 142 -5.13 -10.70 -21.69
C THR A 142 -6.29 -11.67 -21.96
N ASP A 143 -6.06 -12.80 -22.63
CA ASP A 143 -7.04 -13.85 -22.89
C ASP A 143 -6.96 -14.97 -21.84
N GLY A 144 -5.99 -14.89 -20.91
CA GLY A 144 -5.78 -15.84 -19.83
C GLY A 144 -4.92 -17.04 -20.19
N PHE A 145 -4.29 -17.05 -21.37
CA PHE A 145 -3.33 -18.09 -21.75
C PHE A 145 -1.98 -17.81 -21.11
N ILE A 146 -1.33 -18.88 -20.64
CA ILE A 146 0.00 -18.79 -20.05
C ILE A 146 1.03 -18.44 -21.14
N GLU A 147 1.89 -17.47 -20.84
CA GLU A 147 2.98 -17.07 -21.73
C GLU A 147 4.31 -17.70 -21.33
N PHE A 148 4.58 -17.71 -20.02
CA PHE A 148 5.77 -18.35 -19.49
C PHE A 148 5.63 -18.73 -18.02
N THR A 149 6.47 -19.70 -17.61
CA THR A 149 6.81 -19.92 -16.21
C THR A 149 8.31 -19.78 -16.01
N LYS A 150 8.70 -19.15 -14.90
CA LYS A 150 10.09 -18.93 -14.51
C LYS A 150 10.27 -19.23 -13.04
N THR A 151 11.36 -19.85 -12.66
CA THR A 151 11.66 -20.14 -11.26
C THR A 151 12.79 -19.25 -10.76
N PHE A 152 12.63 -18.72 -9.56
CA PHE A 152 13.60 -17.88 -8.87
C PHE A 152 13.90 -18.43 -7.48
N LYS A 153 15.09 -18.14 -7.00
CA LYS A 153 15.52 -18.43 -5.64
C LYS A 153 16.36 -17.27 -5.11
N ASP A 154 15.93 -16.70 -3.98
CA ASP A 154 16.60 -15.55 -3.36
C ASP A 154 16.88 -14.42 -4.38
N GLY A 155 15.92 -14.12 -5.28
CA GLY A 155 15.99 -13.08 -6.33
C GLY A 155 16.78 -13.43 -7.57
N LYS A 156 17.37 -14.63 -7.66
CA LYS A 156 18.14 -15.08 -8.83
C LYS A 156 17.36 -16.11 -9.63
N GLU A 157 17.57 -16.10 -10.95
CA GLU A 157 17.05 -17.14 -11.81
C GLU A 157 17.62 -18.51 -11.37
N ASP A 158 16.73 -19.45 -11.07
CA ASP A 158 17.13 -20.80 -10.63
C ASP A 158 16.05 -21.81 -10.98
N GLY A 159 16.39 -22.83 -11.76
CA GLY A 159 15.48 -23.87 -12.21
C GLY A 159 15.06 -23.75 -13.67
N LEU A 160 13.94 -24.38 -14.00
CA LEU A 160 13.45 -24.46 -15.37
C LEU A 160 12.57 -23.23 -15.68
N TRP A 161 12.82 -22.64 -16.85
CA TRP A 161 11.99 -21.63 -17.48
C TRP A 161 11.32 -22.25 -18.71
N VAL A 162 10.02 -22.06 -18.84
CA VAL A 162 9.21 -22.58 -19.93
C VAL A 162 8.46 -21.44 -20.59
N TYR A 163 8.56 -21.35 -21.89
CA TYR A 163 7.80 -20.39 -22.72
C TYR A 163 6.79 -21.14 -23.56
N PHE A 164 5.61 -20.56 -23.72
CA PHE A 164 4.48 -21.21 -24.38
C PHE A 164 4.04 -20.44 -25.62
N ASN A 165 3.60 -21.18 -26.64
CA ASN A 165 2.89 -20.65 -27.78
C ASN A 165 1.43 -20.34 -27.41
N GLU A 166 0.72 -19.55 -28.25
CA GLU A 166 -0.69 -19.22 -28.05
C GLU A 166 -1.61 -20.45 -28.00
N ASP A 167 -1.23 -21.58 -28.61
CA ASP A 167 -1.94 -22.86 -28.56
C ASP A 167 -1.67 -23.68 -27.29
N GLY A 168 -0.87 -23.15 -26.38
CA GLY A 168 -0.47 -23.82 -25.12
C GLY A 168 0.67 -24.83 -25.26
N SER A 169 1.19 -25.04 -26.48
CA SER A 169 2.37 -25.89 -26.66
C SER A 169 3.63 -25.18 -26.16
N ILE A 170 4.64 -25.96 -25.78
CA ILE A 170 5.93 -25.40 -25.36
C ILE A 170 6.67 -24.85 -26.56
N GLU A 171 6.99 -23.56 -26.54
CA GLU A 171 7.85 -22.91 -27.53
C GLU A 171 9.31 -23.25 -27.30
N ARG A 172 9.79 -23.04 -26.08
CA ARG A 172 11.16 -23.30 -25.66
C ARG A 172 11.30 -23.45 -24.16
N THR A 173 12.40 -24.01 -23.75
CA THR A 173 12.80 -24.11 -22.34
C THR A 173 14.22 -23.58 -22.13
N GLU A 174 14.49 -23.12 -20.91
CA GLU A 174 15.81 -22.68 -20.47
C GLU A 174 16.05 -23.20 -19.05
N THR A 175 17.28 -23.58 -18.76
CA THR A 175 17.66 -23.98 -17.39
C THR A 175 18.63 -22.97 -16.81
N TRP A 176 18.37 -22.55 -15.58
CA TRP A 176 19.15 -21.56 -14.87
C TRP A 176 19.65 -22.09 -13.53
N VAL A 177 20.85 -21.72 -13.14
CA VAL A 177 21.42 -22.05 -11.83
C VAL A 177 22.11 -20.83 -11.27
N ASN A 178 21.61 -20.31 -10.14
CA ASN A 178 22.15 -19.12 -9.47
C ASN A 178 22.38 -17.91 -10.41
N GLY A 179 21.42 -17.63 -11.31
CA GLY A 179 21.50 -16.51 -12.26
C GLY A 179 22.34 -16.75 -13.52
N VAL A 180 22.79 -17.99 -13.74
CA VAL A 180 23.56 -18.36 -14.93
C VAL A 180 22.81 -19.38 -15.77
N LYS A 181 22.59 -19.04 -17.05
CA LYS A 181 21.95 -19.91 -18.02
C LYS A 181 22.89 -21.09 -18.35
N GLN A 182 22.33 -22.30 -18.35
CA GLN A 182 23.03 -23.54 -18.63
C GLN A 182 22.96 -23.92 -20.11
#